data_202077c322730f4745d05d0ad55038ab
#
_entry.id   202077c322730f4745d05d0ad55038ab
#
_cell.length_a   1.000
_cell.length_b   1.000
_cell.length_c   1.000
_cell.angle_alpha   90.00
_cell.angle_beta   90.00
_cell.angle_gamma   90.00
#
_symmetry.space_group_name_H-M   'P 1'
#
loop_
_entity.id
_entity.type
_entity.pdbx_description
1 polymer ?
#
loop_
_entity_poly.entity_id
_entity_poly.type
_entity_poly.pdbx_seq_one_letter_code
_entity_poly.pdbx_strand_id
1 'polypeptide(L)'
;MIGSLLYLCASRPDIMLSVCMCARFQSDPRECHLVAVKLILRYLVATPCFRIWYLKGSTFDLIGYSDSDYAGCKVDRKSTSGTCQFLGRSLVSWSSKKQTSVALSTAEAEYVAAGQCCAQLLWMRQTLWDFGYNLSKVPLLCDNESAI
;
A
#
# COMPACT_ATOMS: atom_id res chain seq x y z
N MET A 1 -18.20 -9.17 5.70
CA MET A 1 -17.69 -9.22 4.31
C MET A 1 -16.48 -8.31 4.09
N ILE A 2 -16.55 -6.98 4.28
CA ILE A 2 -15.39 -6.08 4.11
C ILE A 2 -14.24 -6.44 5.06
N GLY A 3 -14.52 -6.70 6.34
CA GLY A 3 -13.48 -7.11 7.29
C GLY A 3 -12.72 -8.37 6.88
N SER A 4 -13.40 -9.36 6.31
CA SER A 4 -12.76 -10.57 5.80
C SER A 4 -11.85 -10.27 4.58
N LEU A 5 -12.26 -9.35 3.70
CA LEU A 5 -11.42 -8.92 2.57
C LEU A 5 -10.20 -8.11 3.05
N LEU A 6 -10.37 -7.24 4.06
CA LEU A 6 -9.24 -6.53 4.67
C LEU A 6 -8.24 -7.50 5.31
N TYR A 7 -8.73 -8.53 5.99
CA TYR A 7 -7.85 -9.58 6.51
C TYR A 7 -7.09 -10.30 5.39
N LEU A 8 -7.77 -10.61 4.28
CA LEU A 8 -7.15 -11.27 3.13
C LEU A 8 -6.08 -10.39 2.46
N CYS A 9 -6.20 -9.06 2.52
CA CYS A 9 -5.17 -8.14 2.01
C CYS A 9 -3.80 -8.34 2.66
N ALA A 10 -3.72 -8.96 3.84
CA ALA A 10 -2.44 -9.30 4.48
C ALA A 10 -1.63 -10.37 3.72
N SER A 11 -2.25 -11.10 2.80
CA SER A 11 -1.60 -12.10 1.94
C SER A 11 -1.81 -11.84 0.44
N ARG A 12 -2.70 -10.93 0.09
CA ARG A 12 -3.10 -10.57 -1.28
C ARG A 12 -2.97 -9.06 -1.51
N PRO A 13 -1.75 -8.55 -1.76
CA PRO A 13 -1.52 -7.12 -2.02
C PRO A 13 -2.24 -6.60 -3.27
N ASP A 14 -2.49 -7.44 -4.23
CA ASP A 14 -3.15 -7.16 -5.50
C ASP A 14 -4.60 -6.63 -5.34
N ILE A 15 -5.30 -7.02 -4.28
CA ILE A 15 -6.65 -6.52 -4.00
C ILE A 15 -6.68 -5.35 -3.01
N MET A 16 -5.53 -4.96 -2.43
CA MET A 16 -5.46 -3.98 -1.34
C MET A 16 -6.17 -2.67 -1.68
N LEU A 17 -5.85 -2.06 -2.82
CA LEU A 17 -6.46 -0.78 -3.22
C LEU A 17 -7.97 -0.91 -3.35
N SER A 18 -8.46 -1.91 -4.07
CA SER A 18 -9.89 -2.11 -4.33
C SER A 18 -10.68 -2.35 -3.05
N VAL A 19 -10.13 -3.16 -2.12
CA VAL A 19 -10.75 -3.44 -0.83
C VAL A 19 -10.76 -2.19 0.05
N CYS A 20 -9.65 -1.45 0.13
CA CYS A 20 -9.56 -0.19 0.89
C CYS A 20 -10.53 0.86 0.35
N MET A 21 -10.72 0.95 -0.98
CA MET A 21 -11.71 1.84 -1.60
C MET A 21 -13.14 1.47 -1.16
N CYS A 22 -13.51 0.17 -1.20
CA CYS A 22 -14.83 -0.29 -0.75
C CYS A 22 -15.03 -0.08 0.76
N ALA A 23 -13.98 -0.25 1.57
CA ALA A 23 -14.05 -0.11 3.02
C ALA A 23 -14.42 1.32 3.47
N ARG A 24 -14.11 2.34 2.66
CA ARG A 24 -14.46 3.74 2.96
C ARG A 24 -15.97 3.99 3.07
N PHE A 25 -16.78 3.12 2.44
CA PHE A 25 -18.23 3.27 2.36
C PHE A 25 -18.98 2.19 3.14
N GLN A 26 -18.31 1.47 4.03
CA GLN A 26 -18.91 0.34 4.76
C GLN A 26 -20.01 0.77 5.76
N SER A 27 -20.00 2.04 6.22
CA SER A 27 -21.01 2.59 7.13
C SER A 27 -22.32 2.98 6.42
N ASP A 28 -22.24 3.36 5.14
CA ASP A 28 -23.39 3.69 4.30
C ASP A 28 -23.19 3.12 2.89
N PRO A 29 -23.33 1.79 2.72
CA PRO A 29 -23.07 1.14 1.45
C PRO A 29 -24.20 1.35 0.45
N ARG A 30 -23.83 1.64 -0.80
CA ARG A 30 -24.74 1.70 -1.95
C ARG A 30 -24.59 0.45 -2.81
N GLU A 31 -25.54 0.22 -3.72
CA GLU A 31 -25.52 -0.93 -4.64
C GLU A 31 -24.23 -1.01 -5.47
N CYS A 32 -23.71 0.12 -5.94
CA CYS A 32 -22.44 0.17 -6.67
C CYS A 32 -21.26 -0.39 -5.85
N HIS A 33 -21.25 -0.17 -4.54
CA HIS A 33 -20.21 -0.73 -3.66
C HIS A 33 -20.34 -2.24 -3.52
N LEU A 34 -21.59 -2.76 -3.47
CA LEU A 34 -21.82 -4.21 -3.48
C LEU A 34 -21.38 -4.86 -4.79
N VAL A 35 -21.62 -4.20 -5.93
CA VAL A 35 -21.14 -4.67 -7.24
C VAL A 35 -19.60 -4.72 -7.25
N ALA A 36 -18.93 -3.68 -6.76
CA ALA A 36 -17.47 -3.66 -6.66
C ALA A 36 -16.93 -4.82 -5.79
N VAL A 37 -17.54 -5.07 -4.64
CA VAL A 37 -17.15 -6.21 -3.78
C VAL A 37 -17.37 -7.55 -4.47
N LYS A 38 -18.48 -7.73 -5.22
CA LYS A 38 -18.72 -8.94 -6.02
C LYS A 38 -17.65 -9.13 -7.10
N LEU A 39 -17.16 -8.05 -7.71
CA LEU A 39 -16.05 -8.12 -8.68
C LEU A 39 -14.76 -8.57 -8.02
N ILE A 40 -14.43 -8.05 -6.82
CA ILE A 40 -13.27 -8.52 -6.04
C ILE A 40 -13.38 -10.02 -5.77
N LEU A 41 -14.54 -10.51 -5.34
CA LEU A 41 -14.74 -11.94 -5.07
C LEU A 41 -14.59 -12.79 -6.34
N ARG A 42 -15.11 -12.34 -7.49
CA ARG A 42 -14.92 -13.01 -8.78
C ARG A 42 -13.45 -13.07 -9.18
N TYR A 43 -12.72 -11.97 -8.99
CA TYR A 43 -11.29 -11.93 -9.24
C TYR A 43 -10.54 -12.94 -8.37
N LEU A 44 -10.85 -13.03 -7.08
CA LEU A 44 -10.25 -14.00 -6.16
C LEU A 44 -10.50 -15.44 -6.59
N VAL A 45 -11.72 -15.76 -7.03
CA VAL A 45 -12.06 -17.10 -7.57
C VAL A 45 -11.27 -17.40 -8.84
N ALA A 46 -11.06 -16.39 -9.71
CA ALA A 46 -10.30 -16.56 -10.94
C ALA A 46 -8.77 -16.63 -10.73
N THR A 47 -8.28 -16.20 -9.57
CA THR A 47 -6.84 -16.13 -9.26
C THR A 47 -6.46 -16.88 -7.98
N PRO A 48 -6.83 -18.17 -7.80
CA PRO A 48 -6.59 -18.90 -6.54
C PRO A 48 -5.11 -19.19 -6.29
N CYS A 49 -4.31 -19.26 -7.34
CA CYS A 49 -2.88 -19.57 -7.27
C CYS A 49 -1.99 -18.32 -7.16
N PHE A 50 -2.58 -17.11 -7.20
CA PHE A 50 -1.81 -15.88 -7.06
C PHE A 50 -1.38 -15.71 -5.60
N ARG A 51 -0.07 -15.72 -5.35
CA ARG A 51 0.51 -15.68 -4.00
C ARG A 51 1.87 -14.97 -4.00
N ILE A 52 2.27 -14.45 -2.84
CA ILE A 52 3.61 -13.91 -2.63
C ILE A 52 4.57 -15.08 -2.41
N TRP A 53 5.73 -15.00 -3.06
CA TRP A 53 6.79 -15.99 -2.89
C TRP A 53 7.97 -15.38 -2.14
N TYR A 54 8.37 -16.01 -1.04
CA TYR A 54 9.54 -15.62 -0.24
C TYR A 54 10.68 -16.59 -0.51
N LEU A 55 11.73 -16.10 -1.18
CA LEU A 55 12.90 -16.92 -1.52
C LEU A 55 13.87 -16.97 -0.34
N LYS A 56 14.22 -18.17 0.09
CA LYS A 56 15.28 -18.39 1.09
C LYS A 56 16.64 -17.97 0.52
N GLY A 57 17.43 -17.21 1.29
CA GLY A 57 18.77 -16.76 0.88
C GLY A 57 18.81 -15.54 -0.05
N SER A 58 17.70 -14.77 -0.14
CA SER A 58 17.74 -13.47 -0.79
C SER A 58 18.58 -12.47 0.01
N THR A 59 19.07 -11.42 -0.66
CA THR A 59 19.75 -10.30 0.01
C THR A 59 18.80 -9.60 0.98
N PHE A 60 19.36 -8.99 2.05
CA PHE A 60 18.58 -8.24 3.05
C PHE A 60 18.57 -6.74 2.75
N ASP A 61 18.50 -6.34 1.48
CA ASP A 61 18.38 -4.95 1.08
C ASP A 61 16.94 -4.48 1.27
N LEU A 62 16.73 -3.49 2.12
CA LEU A 62 15.40 -2.91 2.35
C LEU A 62 15.21 -1.70 1.43
N ILE A 63 14.13 -1.73 0.63
CA ILE A 63 13.80 -0.69 -0.34
C ILE A 63 12.31 -0.38 -0.22
N GLY A 64 11.96 0.92 -0.21
CA GLY A 64 10.58 1.39 -0.23
C GLY A 64 10.20 2.05 -1.53
N TYR A 65 8.94 1.92 -1.91
CA TYR A 65 8.32 2.60 -3.02
C TYR A 65 7.06 3.32 -2.53
N SER A 66 6.87 4.54 -2.98
CA SER A 66 5.69 5.34 -2.72
C SER A 66 5.09 5.89 -4.00
N ASP A 67 3.77 5.96 -4.02
CA ASP A 67 2.97 6.50 -5.11
C ASP A 67 1.70 7.14 -4.52
N SER A 68 1.13 8.13 -5.19
CA SER A 68 -0.11 8.76 -4.77
C SER A 68 -0.97 9.18 -5.95
N ASP A 69 -2.25 8.81 -5.93
CA ASP A 69 -3.22 9.45 -6.83
C ASP A 69 -3.41 10.93 -6.41
N TYR A 70 -3.57 11.83 -7.36
CA TYR A 70 -3.92 13.22 -7.06
C TYR A 70 -5.42 13.42 -7.07
N ALA A 71 -5.99 13.82 -5.91
CA ALA A 71 -7.41 14.15 -5.75
C ALA A 71 -8.38 13.05 -6.24
N GLY A 72 -7.98 11.77 -6.14
CA GLY A 72 -8.72 10.63 -6.70
C GLY A 72 -10.09 10.40 -6.07
N CYS A 73 -10.30 10.82 -4.83
CA CYS A 73 -11.62 10.75 -4.20
C CYS A 73 -12.54 11.86 -4.72
N LYS A 74 -13.55 11.49 -5.52
CA LYS A 74 -14.50 12.45 -6.10
C LYS A 74 -15.37 13.17 -5.08
N VAL A 75 -15.52 12.63 -3.86
CA VAL A 75 -16.38 13.17 -2.80
C VAL A 75 -15.71 14.33 -2.07
N ASP A 76 -14.47 14.15 -1.63
CA ASP A 76 -13.74 15.09 -0.78
C ASP A 76 -12.38 15.51 -1.35
N ARG A 77 -12.07 15.11 -2.59
CA ARG A 77 -10.86 15.47 -3.34
C ARG A 77 -9.55 15.08 -2.65
N LYS A 78 -9.60 14.15 -1.70
CA LYS A 78 -8.41 13.62 -1.04
C LYS A 78 -7.72 12.56 -1.89
N SER A 79 -6.41 12.57 -1.83
CA SER A 79 -5.53 11.61 -2.48
C SER A 79 -5.49 10.28 -1.71
N THR A 80 -5.04 9.23 -2.38
CA THR A 80 -4.75 7.93 -1.77
C THR A 80 -3.27 7.65 -1.92
N SER A 81 -2.58 7.45 -0.81
CA SER A 81 -1.19 7.00 -0.81
C SER A 81 -1.13 5.48 -0.96
N GLY A 82 -0.28 5.02 -1.85
CA GLY A 82 0.17 3.63 -1.99
C GLY A 82 1.61 3.51 -1.56
N THR A 83 1.94 2.52 -0.73
CA THR A 83 3.33 2.23 -0.37
C THR A 83 3.60 0.74 -0.43
N CYS A 84 4.81 0.36 -0.79
CA CYS A 84 5.27 -1.01 -0.66
C CYS A 84 6.74 -1.06 -0.30
N GLN A 85 7.12 -2.07 0.49
CA GLN A 85 8.48 -2.27 0.96
C GLN A 85 8.95 -3.68 0.61
N PHE A 86 10.12 -3.75 0.01
CA PHE A 86 10.78 -4.99 -0.35
C PHE A 86 11.95 -5.25 0.58
N LEU A 87 12.12 -6.51 0.97
CA LEU A 87 13.34 -7.02 1.59
C LEU A 87 14.01 -7.97 0.59
N GLY A 88 15.11 -7.53 -0.01
CA GLY A 88 15.68 -8.16 -1.18
C GLY A 88 14.69 -8.20 -2.34
N ARG A 89 14.31 -9.39 -2.79
CA ARG A 89 13.34 -9.60 -3.88
C ARG A 89 11.91 -9.83 -3.41
N SER A 90 11.66 -9.81 -2.11
CA SER A 90 10.38 -10.20 -1.53
C SER A 90 9.60 -8.98 -1.07
N LEU A 91 8.35 -8.86 -1.49
CA LEU A 91 7.42 -7.85 -0.99
C LEU A 91 6.99 -8.25 0.44
N VAL A 92 7.33 -7.44 1.45
CA VAL A 92 7.13 -7.77 2.86
C VAL A 92 6.15 -6.85 3.58
N SER A 93 5.89 -5.65 3.02
CA SER A 93 4.93 -4.71 3.57
C SER A 93 4.30 -3.91 2.43
N TRP A 94 3.01 -3.57 2.57
CA TRP A 94 2.28 -2.75 1.61
C TRP A 94 1.08 -2.08 2.28
N SER A 95 0.70 -0.93 1.75
CA SER A 95 -0.49 -0.22 2.22
C SER A 95 -1.16 0.58 1.11
N SER A 96 -2.46 0.81 1.28
CA SER A 96 -3.21 1.78 0.51
C SER A 96 -4.08 2.57 1.47
N LYS A 97 -3.81 3.87 1.63
CA LYS A 97 -4.47 4.70 2.63
C LYS A 97 -4.88 6.05 2.06
N LYS A 98 -6.14 6.41 2.28
CA LYS A 98 -6.64 7.76 1.97
C LYS A 98 -5.92 8.78 2.85
N GLN A 99 -5.44 9.87 2.25
CA GLN A 99 -4.80 10.97 2.98
C GLN A 99 -5.81 11.72 3.86
N THR A 100 -5.35 12.26 4.96
CA THR A 100 -6.19 13.01 5.91
C THR A 100 -6.43 14.45 5.47
N SER A 101 -5.47 15.04 4.74
CA SER A 101 -5.53 16.37 4.13
C SER A 101 -5.87 16.32 2.65
N VAL A 102 -6.27 17.45 2.09
CA VAL A 102 -6.38 17.66 0.65
C VAL A 102 -5.06 18.23 0.18
N ALA A 103 -4.39 17.56 -0.74
CA ALA A 103 -3.15 18.05 -1.35
C ALA A 103 -3.47 19.14 -2.39
N LEU A 104 -2.66 20.19 -2.42
CA LEU A 104 -2.81 21.32 -3.36
C LEU A 104 -2.13 21.05 -4.71
N SER A 105 -1.24 20.07 -4.76
CA SER A 105 -0.53 19.67 -5.97
C SER A 105 -0.24 18.16 -5.99
N THR A 106 0.13 17.63 -7.14
CA THR A 106 0.59 16.24 -7.28
C THR A 106 1.83 16.00 -6.42
N ALA A 107 2.81 16.93 -6.44
CA ALA A 107 4.02 16.85 -5.65
C ALA A 107 3.73 16.78 -4.14
N GLU A 108 2.76 17.55 -3.64
CA GLU A 108 2.37 17.49 -2.24
C GLU A 108 1.74 16.13 -1.88
N ALA A 109 0.88 15.58 -2.75
CA ALA A 109 0.30 14.25 -2.54
C ALA A 109 1.37 13.16 -2.48
N GLU A 110 2.34 13.22 -3.41
CA GLU A 110 3.49 12.29 -3.42
C GLU A 110 4.39 12.46 -2.19
N TYR A 111 4.66 13.69 -1.77
CA TYR A 111 5.43 13.96 -0.56
C TYR A 111 4.79 13.37 0.70
N VAL A 112 3.46 13.47 0.82
CA VAL A 112 2.71 12.83 1.92
C VAL A 112 2.83 11.32 1.87
N ALA A 113 2.75 10.71 0.66
CA ALA A 113 2.92 9.27 0.49
C ALA A 113 4.35 8.82 0.83
N ALA A 114 5.37 9.57 0.38
CA ALA A 114 6.77 9.34 0.71
C ALA A 114 7.02 9.40 2.23
N GLY A 115 6.41 10.35 2.93
CA GLY A 115 6.48 10.46 4.39
C GLY A 115 5.94 9.22 5.11
N GLN A 116 4.81 8.67 4.63
CA GLN A 116 4.23 7.42 5.18
C GLN A 116 5.13 6.20 4.90
N CYS A 117 5.70 6.13 3.69
CA CYS A 117 6.64 5.07 3.34
C CYS A 117 7.92 5.15 4.19
N CYS A 118 8.47 6.35 4.37
CA CYS A 118 9.64 6.60 5.20
C CYS A 118 9.43 6.13 6.65
N ALA A 119 8.28 6.47 7.26
CA ALA A 119 7.94 6.04 8.62
C ALA A 119 7.95 4.50 8.73
N GLN A 120 7.37 3.80 7.75
CA GLN A 120 7.37 2.33 7.72
C GLN A 120 8.78 1.75 7.54
N LEU A 121 9.59 2.34 6.64
CA LEU A 121 10.97 1.92 6.43
C LEU A 121 11.84 2.09 7.68
N LEU A 122 11.68 3.20 8.41
CA LEU A 122 12.39 3.45 9.66
C LEU A 122 12.03 2.41 10.73
N TRP A 123 10.74 2.09 10.86
CA TRP A 123 10.30 1.04 11.76
C TRP A 123 10.86 -0.34 11.38
N MET A 124 10.82 -0.70 10.08
CA MET A 124 11.38 -1.97 9.61
C MET A 124 12.90 -2.04 9.80
N ARG A 125 13.61 -0.95 9.51
CA ARG A 125 15.05 -0.86 9.75
C ARG A 125 15.40 -1.08 11.22
N GLN A 126 14.65 -0.45 12.15
CA GLN A 126 14.84 -0.66 13.58
C GLN A 126 14.57 -2.12 13.97
N THR A 127 13.49 -2.70 13.48
CA THR A 127 13.17 -4.12 13.72
C THR A 127 14.28 -5.04 13.22
N LEU A 128 14.81 -4.81 12.02
CA LEU A 128 15.93 -5.59 11.48
C LEU A 128 17.21 -5.42 12.30
N TRP A 129 17.47 -4.21 12.80
CA TRP A 129 18.58 -3.95 13.72
C TRP A 129 18.48 -4.79 14.99
N ASP A 130 17.29 -4.89 15.58
CA ASP A 130 17.04 -5.69 16.78
C ASP A 130 17.29 -7.20 16.54
N PHE A 131 17.15 -7.65 15.28
CA PHE A 131 17.52 -9.00 14.83
C PHE A 131 18.99 -9.13 14.38
N GLY A 132 19.82 -8.11 14.58
CA GLY A 132 21.25 -8.14 14.25
C GLY A 132 21.61 -7.77 12.80
N TYR A 133 20.64 -7.30 11.99
CA TYR A 133 20.87 -6.85 10.63
C TYR A 133 21.05 -5.33 10.57
N ASN A 134 22.28 -4.87 10.34
CA ASN A 134 22.59 -3.44 10.24
C ASN A 134 22.51 -2.97 8.79
N LEU A 135 21.49 -2.20 8.46
CA LEU A 135 21.29 -1.58 7.16
C LEU A 135 21.81 -0.14 7.16
N SER A 136 22.92 0.12 6.47
CA SER A 136 23.53 1.45 6.40
C SER A 136 22.70 2.44 5.59
N LYS A 137 22.06 1.96 4.51
CA LYS A 137 21.23 2.78 3.60
C LYS A 137 19.91 2.05 3.35
N VAL A 138 18.81 2.81 3.36
CA VAL A 138 17.47 2.32 3.03
C VAL A 138 16.87 3.31 2.02
N PRO A 139 16.95 3.02 0.71
CA PRO A 139 16.41 3.89 -0.31
C PRO A 139 14.88 3.90 -0.30
N LEU A 140 14.31 5.08 -0.53
CA LEU A 140 12.92 5.29 -0.86
C LEU A 140 12.87 5.80 -2.30
N LEU A 141 12.05 5.20 -3.13
CA LEU A 141 11.87 5.55 -4.52
C LEU A 141 10.47 6.13 -4.73
N CYS A 142 10.42 7.27 -5.39
CA CYS A 142 9.23 7.99 -5.81
C CYS A 142 9.44 8.38 -7.28
N ASP A 143 8.39 8.42 -8.07
CA ASP A 143 8.47 8.75 -9.51
C ASP A 143 8.33 10.26 -9.79
N ASN A 144 7.97 11.05 -8.78
CA ASN A 144 7.79 12.49 -8.90
C ASN A 144 9.05 13.25 -8.45
N GLU A 145 9.82 13.75 -9.42
CA GLU A 145 11.05 14.53 -9.17
C GLU A 145 10.81 15.82 -8.33
N SER A 146 9.59 16.39 -8.40
CA SER A 146 9.25 17.58 -7.63
C SER A 146 8.92 17.27 -6.15
N ALA A 147 8.78 16.01 -5.79
CA ALA A 147 8.53 15.55 -4.42
C ALA A 147 9.82 15.10 -3.71
N ILE A 148 10.92 14.96 -4.44
CA ILE A 148 12.25 14.58 -3.98
C ILE A 148 13.07 15.83 -3.66
#